data_67feede931f36a1d47f217bd77bbb5ec
#
_entry.id   67feede931f36a1d47f217bd77bbb5ec
#
_cell.length_a   1.000
_cell.length_b   1.000
_cell.length_c   1.000
_cell.angle_alpha   90.00
_cell.angle_beta   90.00
_cell.angle_gamma   90.00
#
_symmetry.space_group_name_H-M   'P 1'
#
loop_
_entity.id
_entity.type
_entity.pdbx_description
1 polymer ?
#
loop_
_entity_poly.entity_id
_entity_poly.type
_entity_poly.pdbx_seq_one_letter_code
_entity_poly.pdbx_strand_id
1 'polypeptide(L)'
;MQKAKNGEITLLFVDASHFIMGCDYLGYIYGKVRRFIRTYSGRSRYNVLGALDYTSKKLTTITNDAYITATEVCELIMKVSLEYAGKPIHLILDNARYQKCLLVQALAAELNVTLVYIPPYSPNLNLIERLWKHTKSRLRLKSYDDFNIFKKTIDSIAGSTNKSDKTIIDKLISEKVQLFDTKIFDNVIEIPTPINTKKAKKKAA
;
A
#
# COMPACT_ATOMS: atom_id res chain seq x y z
N MET A 1 -7.70 15.19 5.76
CA MET A 1 -6.51 15.86 5.17
C MET A 1 -6.33 17.28 5.72
N GLN A 2 -7.34 18.16 5.72
CA GLN A 2 -7.19 19.54 6.24
C GLN A 2 -6.70 19.57 7.70
N LYS A 3 -7.32 18.80 8.59
CA LYS A 3 -6.88 18.69 10.01
C LYS A 3 -5.42 18.24 10.17
N ALA A 4 -4.94 17.36 9.28
CA ALA A 4 -3.55 16.93 9.28
C ALA A 4 -2.59 18.06 8.85
N LYS A 5 -2.98 18.87 7.86
CA LYS A 5 -2.21 20.04 7.44
C LYS A 5 -2.13 21.10 8.55
N ASN A 6 -3.21 21.26 9.30
CA ASN A 6 -3.26 22.15 10.43
C ASN A 6 -2.47 21.63 11.66
N GLY A 7 -1.96 20.39 11.58
CA GLY A 7 -1.22 19.76 12.69
C GLY A 7 -2.09 19.26 13.85
N GLU A 8 -3.43 19.22 13.67
CA GLU A 8 -4.39 18.75 14.66
C GLU A 8 -4.37 17.23 14.84
N ILE A 9 -4.05 16.50 13.77
CA ILE A 9 -3.98 15.03 13.75
C ILE A 9 -2.74 14.57 12.97
N THR A 10 -2.25 13.39 13.28
CA THR A 10 -1.30 12.65 12.44
C THR A 10 -2.10 11.73 11.51
N LEU A 11 -1.93 11.87 10.21
CA LEU A 11 -2.64 11.09 9.19
C LEU A 11 -1.65 10.22 8.43
N LEU A 12 -1.79 8.89 8.53
CA LEU A 12 -0.91 7.93 7.89
C LEU A 12 -1.69 7.04 6.92
N PHE A 13 -1.12 6.85 5.73
CA PHE A 13 -1.61 5.90 4.74
C PHE A 13 -0.88 4.57 4.90
N VAL A 14 -1.64 3.49 5.11
CA VAL A 14 -1.09 2.16 5.39
C VAL A 14 -1.41 1.22 4.24
N ASP A 15 -0.39 0.50 3.79
CA ASP A 15 -0.53 -0.56 2.78
C ASP A 15 0.67 -1.51 2.82
N ALA A 16 0.45 -2.74 2.36
CA ALA A 16 1.47 -3.77 2.24
C ALA A 16 1.89 -3.97 0.79
N SER A 17 3.18 -3.93 0.52
CA SER A 17 3.73 -4.28 -0.78
C SER A 17 4.59 -5.53 -0.74
N HIS A 18 4.41 -6.38 -1.75
CA HIS A 18 5.18 -7.59 -1.93
C HIS A 18 6.22 -7.37 -3.02
N PHE A 19 7.46 -7.77 -2.73
CA PHE A 19 8.58 -7.71 -3.65
C PHE A 19 9.11 -9.12 -3.85
N ILE A 20 9.12 -9.60 -5.10
CA ILE A 20 9.58 -10.94 -5.46
C ILE A 20 10.86 -10.80 -6.24
N MET A 21 11.95 -11.43 -5.77
CA MET A 21 13.22 -11.42 -6.48
C MET A 21 13.10 -12.23 -7.77
N GLY A 22 13.52 -11.64 -8.86
CA GLY A 22 13.70 -12.36 -10.13
C GLY A 22 12.55 -12.32 -11.12
N CYS A 23 11.34 -11.80 -10.81
CA CYS A 23 10.27 -11.98 -11.78
C CYS A 23 9.64 -10.72 -12.38
N ASP A 24 9.32 -9.64 -11.66
CA ASP A 24 8.30 -8.74 -12.20
C ASP A 24 8.71 -7.29 -12.48
N TYR A 25 9.99 -6.96 -12.29
CA TYR A 25 10.39 -5.56 -12.40
C TYR A 25 11.06 -5.20 -13.73
N LEU A 26 11.26 -6.18 -14.61
CA LEU A 26 11.99 -5.99 -15.88
C LEU A 26 11.19 -5.15 -16.88
N GLY A 27 9.86 -5.26 -16.88
CA GLY A 27 9.01 -4.60 -17.86
C GLY A 27 9.32 -5.09 -19.29
N TYR A 28 8.71 -4.43 -20.27
CA TYR A 28 8.99 -4.70 -21.68
C TYR A 28 10.04 -3.72 -22.19
N ILE A 29 11.10 -4.26 -22.84
CA ILE A 29 12.09 -3.49 -23.55
C ILE A 29 11.85 -3.72 -25.05
N TYR A 30 11.41 -2.68 -25.74
CA TYR A 30 11.27 -2.72 -27.20
C TYR A 30 12.60 -2.34 -27.86
N GLY A 31 13.11 -3.21 -28.74
CA GLY A 31 14.32 -2.96 -29.49
C GLY A 31 14.46 -3.92 -30.66
N LYS A 32 15.26 -3.52 -31.69
CA LYS A 32 15.54 -4.36 -32.84
C LYS A 32 16.32 -5.63 -32.51
N VAL A 33 17.06 -5.60 -31.41
CA VAL A 33 17.89 -6.72 -30.93
C VAL A 33 17.33 -7.23 -29.62
N ARG A 34 17.10 -8.55 -29.51
CA ARG A 34 16.70 -9.19 -28.24
C ARG A 34 17.83 -9.04 -27.23
N ARG A 35 17.49 -8.52 -26.05
CA ARG A 35 18.38 -8.44 -24.90
C ARG A 35 17.92 -9.43 -23.86
N PHE A 36 18.86 -10.24 -23.36
CA PHE A 36 18.59 -11.18 -22.26
C PHE A 36 19.17 -10.60 -20.97
N ILE A 37 18.36 -10.59 -19.93
CA ILE A 37 18.80 -10.20 -18.60
C ILE A 37 18.77 -11.47 -17.76
N ARG A 38 19.90 -11.80 -17.12
CA ARG A 38 19.98 -12.92 -16.20
C ARG A 38 19.07 -12.64 -15.02
N THR A 39 18.17 -13.55 -14.72
CA THR A 39 17.26 -13.45 -13.57
C THR A 39 17.51 -14.60 -12.62
N TYR A 40 17.25 -14.37 -11.34
CA TYR A 40 17.29 -15.39 -10.31
C TYR A 40 16.12 -16.36 -10.50
N SER A 41 16.39 -17.66 -10.40
CA SER A 41 15.37 -18.71 -10.62
C SER A 41 14.44 -18.96 -9.42
N GLY A 42 14.78 -18.45 -8.25
CA GLY A 42 14.00 -18.56 -7.03
C GLY A 42 12.87 -17.52 -6.95
N ARG A 43 11.86 -17.80 -6.12
CA ARG A 43 10.74 -16.89 -5.83
C ARG A 43 10.83 -16.37 -4.39
N SER A 44 12.01 -15.88 -3.99
CA SER A 44 12.17 -15.28 -2.68
C SER A 44 11.34 -14.02 -2.58
N ARG A 45 10.47 -13.96 -1.56
CA ARG A 45 9.54 -12.85 -1.32
C ARG A 45 10.02 -12.00 -0.16
N TYR A 46 9.93 -10.70 -0.32
CA TYR A 46 10.10 -9.72 0.74
C TYR A 46 8.86 -8.84 0.84
N ASN A 47 8.27 -8.77 2.01
CA ASN A 47 7.07 -7.99 2.26
C ASN A 47 7.42 -6.75 3.07
N VAL A 48 6.83 -5.63 2.70
CA VAL A 48 6.98 -4.36 3.39
C VAL A 48 5.58 -3.83 3.69
N LEU A 49 5.20 -3.79 4.97
CA LEU A 49 4.03 -3.08 5.45
C LEU A 49 4.49 -1.68 5.83
N GLY A 50 3.93 -0.65 5.20
CA GLY A 50 4.32 0.74 5.41
C GLY A 50 3.20 1.60 5.94
N ALA A 51 3.56 2.59 6.75
CA ALA A 51 2.72 3.72 7.15
C ALA A 51 3.39 5.01 6.71
N LEU A 52 2.79 5.71 5.76
CA LEU A 52 3.29 6.95 5.19
C LEU A 52 2.57 8.15 5.79
N ASP A 53 3.30 8.97 6.51
CA ASP A 53 2.76 10.23 7.04
C ASP A 53 2.44 11.21 5.91
N TYR A 54 1.20 11.68 5.90
CA TYR A 54 0.72 12.63 4.91
C TYR A 54 1.48 13.96 4.92
N THR A 55 1.83 14.44 6.09
CA THR A 55 2.43 15.78 6.28
C THR A 55 3.95 15.74 6.13
N SER A 56 4.63 14.92 6.93
CA SER A 56 6.09 14.84 6.94
C SER A 56 6.66 13.99 5.81
N LYS A 57 5.84 13.17 5.15
CA LYS A 57 6.24 12.18 4.15
C LYS A 57 7.17 11.10 4.71
N LYS A 58 7.26 10.99 6.03
CA LYS A 58 8.04 9.96 6.69
C LYS A 58 7.36 8.60 6.52
N LEU A 59 8.14 7.60 6.19
CA LEU A 59 7.70 6.22 6.04
C LEU A 59 8.17 5.41 7.25
N THR A 60 7.23 4.79 7.96
CA THR A 60 7.49 3.79 9.00
C THR A 60 7.15 2.42 8.45
N THR A 61 8.02 1.43 8.60
CA THR A 61 7.85 0.10 7.99
C THR A 61 8.02 -1.03 8.98
N ILE A 62 7.29 -2.13 8.73
CA ILE A 62 7.50 -3.47 9.25
C ILE A 62 7.77 -4.37 8.05
N THR A 63 8.76 -5.25 8.15
CA THR A 63 9.19 -6.09 7.03
C THR A 63 9.33 -7.54 7.45
N ASN A 64 8.98 -8.47 6.57
CA ASN A 64 9.21 -9.89 6.75
C ASN A 64 9.38 -10.64 5.43
N ASP A 65 9.82 -11.89 5.51
CA ASP A 65 10.01 -12.80 4.37
C ASP A 65 8.87 -13.83 4.26
N ALA A 66 7.86 -13.75 5.13
CA ALA A 66 6.73 -14.69 5.19
C ALA A 66 5.43 -14.07 4.65
N TYR A 67 4.53 -13.65 5.52
CA TYR A 67 3.23 -13.07 5.18
C TYR A 67 2.95 -11.86 6.06
N ILE A 68 2.23 -10.88 5.52
CA ILE A 68 1.67 -9.81 6.32
C ILE A 68 0.33 -10.30 6.88
N THR A 69 0.24 -10.34 8.21
CA THR A 69 -0.92 -10.78 8.98
C THR A 69 -1.38 -9.68 9.94
N ALA A 70 -2.35 -9.99 10.78
CA ALA A 70 -2.77 -9.08 11.85
C ALA A 70 -1.64 -8.73 12.83
N THR A 71 -0.68 -9.64 13.02
CA THR A 71 0.48 -9.42 13.91
C THR A 71 1.34 -8.28 13.43
N GLU A 72 1.71 -8.26 12.15
CA GLU A 72 2.52 -7.19 11.57
C GLU A 72 1.76 -5.85 11.57
N VAL A 73 0.44 -5.89 11.41
CA VAL A 73 -0.38 -4.67 11.53
C VAL A 73 -0.38 -4.15 12.97
N CYS A 74 -0.52 -5.02 13.97
CA CYS A 74 -0.42 -4.65 15.38
C CYS A 74 0.96 -4.07 15.71
N GLU A 75 2.04 -4.69 15.22
CA GLU A 75 3.40 -4.20 15.41
C GLU A 75 3.57 -2.80 14.78
N LEU A 76 3.03 -2.57 13.58
CA LEU A 76 3.04 -1.26 12.95
C LEU A 76 2.27 -0.23 13.78
N ILE A 77 1.09 -0.57 14.30
CA ILE A 77 0.29 0.33 15.16
C ILE A 77 1.06 0.70 16.41
N MET A 78 1.68 -0.25 17.10
CA MET A 78 2.52 0.01 18.28
C MET A 78 3.68 0.94 17.92
N LYS A 79 4.39 0.66 16.85
CA LYS A 79 5.52 1.49 16.39
C LYS A 79 5.11 2.93 16.08
N VAL A 80 4.01 3.10 15.37
CA VAL A 80 3.46 4.41 15.00
C VAL A 80 2.96 5.16 16.24
N SER A 81 2.29 4.48 17.20
CA SER A 81 1.81 5.12 18.41
C SER A 81 2.94 5.68 19.28
N LEU A 82 4.08 4.98 19.34
CA LEU A 82 5.29 5.47 20.02
C LEU A 82 5.94 6.64 19.28
N GLU A 83 6.00 6.55 17.94
CA GLU A 83 6.66 7.54 17.11
C GLU A 83 5.92 8.89 17.04
N TYR A 84 4.59 8.86 17.10
CA TYR A 84 3.72 10.04 17.01
C TYR A 84 2.97 10.33 18.33
N ALA A 85 3.57 9.98 19.45
CA ALA A 85 2.98 10.24 20.76
C ALA A 85 2.60 11.72 20.94
N GLY A 86 1.44 11.97 21.58
CA GLY A 86 0.96 13.32 21.90
C GLY A 86 0.03 13.94 20.85
N LYS A 87 -0.28 13.26 19.73
CA LYS A 87 -1.28 13.70 18.76
C LYS A 87 -2.25 12.57 18.41
N PRO A 88 -3.52 12.87 18.11
CA PRO A 88 -4.45 11.87 17.60
C PRO A 88 -3.94 11.27 16.28
N ILE A 89 -3.88 9.95 16.21
CA ILE A 89 -3.36 9.22 15.06
C ILE A 89 -4.53 8.63 14.27
N HIS A 90 -4.57 8.89 12.97
CA HIS A 90 -5.54 8.32 12.04
C HIS A 90 -4.80 7.50 10.99
N LEU A 91 -5.12 6.20 10.91
CA LEU A 91 -4.58 5.29 9.92
C LEU A 91 -5.60 5.06 8.81
N ILE A 92 -5.23 5.38 7.58
CA ILE A 92 -6.02 5.05 6.39
C ILE A 92 -5.56 3.69 5.88
N LEU A 93 -6.50 2.75 5.86
CA LEU A 93 -6.28 1.34 5.56
C LEU A 93 -7.15 0.91 4.38
N ASP A 94 -6.69 -0.07 3.62
CA ASP A 94 -7.55 -0.80 2.70
C ASP A 94 -8.52 -1.73 3.47
N ASN A 95 -9.37 -2.45 2.74
CA ASN A 95 -10.37 -3.32 3.35
C ASN A 95 -9.88 -4.77 3.57
N ALA A 96 -8.58 -5.02 3.69
CA ALA A 96 -8.04 -6.35 3.89
C ALA A 96 -8.55 -6.98 5.21
N ARG A 97 -8.88 -8.28 5.16
CA ARG A 97 -9.48 -8.99 6.31
C ARG A 97 -8.60 -8.94 7.56
N TYR A 98 -7.28 -9.09 7.39
CA TYR A 98 -6.33 -9.07 8.50
C TYR A 98 -6.22 -7.69 9.18
N GLN A 99 -6.56 -6.61 8.48
CA GLN A 99 -6.59 -5.25 9.04
C GLN A 99 -7.89 -4.96 9.82
N LYS A 100 -8.95 -5.73 9.58
CA LYS A 100 -10.28 -5.55 10.19
C LYS A 100 -10.57 -6.53 11.33
N CYS A 101 -9.64 -7.38 11.69
CA CYS A 101 -9.87 -8.36 12.76
C CYS A 101 -9.96 -7.68 14.13
N LEU A 102 -10.62 -8.36 15.06
CA LEU A 102 -10.85 -7.86 16.42
C LEU A 102 -9.55 -7.49 17.16
N LEU A 103 -8.48 -8.26 16.93
CA LEU A 103 -7.17 -7.99 17.52
C LEU A 103 -6.65 -6.61 17.15
N VAL A 104 -6.67 -6.27 15.86
CA VAL A 104 -6.21 -4.97 15.34
C VAL A 104 -7.08 -3.83 15.86
N GLN A 105 -8.40 -4.03 15.88
CA GLN A 105 -9.35 -3.02 16.36
C GLN A 105 -9.19 -2.76 17.86
N ALA A 106 -9.05 -3.82 18.67
CA ALA A 106 -8.85 -3.72 20.11
C ALA A 106 -7.56 -2.97 20.45
N LEU A 107 -6.44 -3.34 19.80
CA LEU A 107 -5.16 -2.67 20.01
C LEU A 107 -5.21 -1.20 19.56
N ALA A 108 -5.83 -0.90 18.44
CA ALA A 108 -5.98 0.48 17.99
C ALA A 108 -6.80 1.33 18.98
N ALA A 109 -7.87 0.76 19.55
CA ALA A 109 -8.67 1.42 20.57
C ALA A 109 -7.86 1.68 21.86
N GLU A 110 -7.10 0.70 22.32
CA GLU A 110 -6.22 0.81 23.50
C GLU A 110 -5.18 1.93 23.33
N LEU A 111 -4.60 2.05 22.13
CA LEU A 111 -3.58 3.04 21.81
C LEU A 111 -4.15 4.37 21.31
N ASN A 112 -5.48 4.57 21.37
CA ASN A 112 -6.15 5.77 20.85
C ASN A 112 -5.84 6.07 19.38
N VAL A 113 -5.70 5.02 18.56
CA VAL A 113 -5.47 5.11 17.11
C VAL A 113 -6.79 4.91 16.38
N THR A 114 -7.18 5.87 15.56
CA THR A 114 -8.40 5.81 14.75
C THR A 114 -8.11 5.07 13.42
N LEU A 115 -8.83 3.98 13.17
CA LEU A 115 -8.76 3.24 11.91
C LEU A 115 -9.82 3.77 10.94
N VAL A 116 -9.39 4.22 9.76
CA VAL A 116 -10.25 4.72 8.69
C VAL A 116 -10.10 3.81 7.47
N TYR A 117 -11.15 3.11 7.10
CA TYR A 117 -11.13 2.19 5.96
C TYR A 117 -11.61 2.90 4.69
N ILE A 118 -10.82 2.80 3.62
CA ILE A 118 -11.22 3.32 2.31
C ILE A 118 -12.30 2.41 1.68
N PRO A 119 -13.16 2.96 0.79
CA PRO A 119 -14.13 2.15 0.07
C PRO A 119 -13.46 1.01 -0.72
N PRO A 120 -14.12 -0.15 -0.87
CA PRO A 120 -13.63 -1.20 -1.73
C PRO A 120 -13.35 -0.70 -3.16
N TYR A 121 -12.36 -1.30 -3.81
CA TYR A 121 -11.97 -0.97 -5.20
C TYR A 121 -11.56 0.48 -5.44
N SER A 122 -11.06 1.17 -4.42
CA SER A 122 -10.64 2.57 -4.51
C SER A 122 -9.14 2.76 -4.21
N PRO A 123 -8.23 2.05 -4.88
CA PRO A 123 -6.79 2.11 -4.60
C PRO A 123 -6.23 3.53 -4.78
N ASN A 124 -6.81 4.31 -5.71
CA ASN A 124 -6.36 5.69 -5.96
C ASN A 124 -6.45 6.61 -4.73
N LEU A 125 -7.23 6.23 -3.70
CA LEU A 125 -7.36 6.97 -2.46
C LEU A 125 -6.22 6.68 -1.47
N ASN A 126 -5.47 5.59 -1.66
CA ASN A 126 -4.34 5.24 -0.82
C ASN A 126 -3.03 5.79 -1.40
N LEU A 127 -2.55 6.90 -0.86
CA LEU A 127 -1.37 7.60 -1.40
C LEU A 127 -0.08 6.78 -1.33
N ILE A 128 0.04 5.84 -0.40
CA ILE A 128 1.23 4.98 -0.27
C ILE A 128 1.42 4.05 -1.48
N GLU A 129 0.36 3.71 -2.22
CA GLU A 129 0.47 2.90 -3.43
C GLU A 129 1.36 3.55 -4.50
N ARG A 130 1.34 4.89 -4.57
CA ARG A 130 2.22 5.64 -5.49
C ARG A 130 3.68 5.47 -5.11
N LEU A 131 3.97 5.39 -3.81
CA LEU A 131 5.31 5.11 -3.30
C LEU A 131 5.74 3.70 -3.68
N TRP A 132 4.87 2.71 -3.53
CA TRP A 132 5.18 1.33 -3.95
C TRP A 132 5.42 1.21 -5.45
N LYS A 133 4.61 1.91 -6.25
CA LYS A 133 4.82 1.98 -7.71
C LYS A 133 6.17 2.61 -8.05
N HIS A 134 6.56 3.67 -7.35
CA HIS A 134 7.87 4.28 -7.52
C HIS A 134 8.99 3.32 -7.12
N THR A 135 8.90 2.70 -5.94
CA THR A 135 9.89 1.71 -5.46
C THR A 135 10.06 0.57 -6.47
N LYS A 136 8.96 -0.01 -6.95
CA LYS A 136 9.00 -1.05 -7.99
C LYS A 136 9.62 -0.56 -9.30
N SER A 137 9.37 0.68 -9.70
CA SER A 137 9.98 1.26 -10.90
C SER A 137 11.50 1.40 -10.79
N ARG A 138 12.03 1.67 -9.60
CA ARG A 138 13.48 1.79 -9.33
C ARG A 138 14.19 0.44 -9.32
N LEU A 139 13.45 -0.66 -9.14
CA LEU A 139 13.97 -2.03 -9.22
C LEU A 139 14.02 -2.55 -10.66
N ARG A 140 13.35 -1.88 -11.61
CA ARG A 140 13.32 -2.30 -13.01
C ARG A 140 14.72 -2.38 -13.61
N LEU A 141 14.91 -3.33 -14.51
CA LEU A 141 16.15 -3.53 -15.28
C LEU A 141 17.38 -3.83 -14.44
N LYS A 142 17.20 -4.18 -13.18
CA LYS A 142 18.27 -4.63 -12.29
C LYS A 142 18.15 -6.12 -12.06
N SER A 143 19.27 -6.82 -12.17
CA SER A 143 19.42 -8.20 -11.74
C SER A 143 19.97 -8.24 -10.33
N TYR A 144 19.46 -9.16 -9.52
CA TYR A 144 19.88 -9.37 -8.15
C TYR A 144 20.27 -10.86 -8.01
N ASP A 145 21.52 -11.13 -7.66
CA ASP A 145 22.00 -12.48 -7.44
C ASP A 145 21.89 -12.93 -5.97
N ASP A 146 21.73 -11.97 -5.05
CA ASP A 146 21.61 -12.20 -3.61
C ASP A 146 20.33 -11.55 -3.04
N PHE A 147 19.58 -12.33 -2.27
CA PHE A 147 18.32 -11.88 -1.68
C PHE A 147 18.51 -10.78 -0.61
N ASN A 148 19.62 -10.82 0.13
CA ASN A 148 19.89 -9.78 1.14
C ASN A 148 20.24 -8.45 0.47
N ILE A 149 20.94 -8.48 -0.66
CA ILE A 149 21.18 -7.27 -1.46
C ILE A 149 19.87 -6.71 -2.00
N PHE A 150 18.97 -7.60 -2.47
CA PHE A 150 17.64 -7.20 -2.93
C PHE A 150 16.84 -6.52 -1.81
N LYS A 151 16.76 -7.11 -0.61
CA LYS A 151 16.08 -6.53 0.56
C LYS A 151 16.67 -5.16 0.93
N LYS A 152 18.00 -5.08 1.09
CA LYS A 152 18.69 -3.81 1.40
C LYS A 152 18.40 -2.72 0.36
N THR A 153 18.31 -3.10 -0.92
CA THR A 153 17.99 -2.15 -1.99
C THR A 153 16.56 -1.62 -1.83
N ILE A 154 15.59 -2.48 -1.52
CA ILE A 154 14.20 -2.07 -1.28
C ILE A 154 14.14 -1.13 -0.08
N ASP A 155 14.76 -1.51 1.04
CA ASP A 155 14.79 -0.71 2.26
C ASP A 155 15.45 0.66 2.03
N SER A 156 16.53 0.68 1.25
CA SER A 156 17.20 1.94 0.87
C SER A 156 16.30 2.83 0.03
N ILE A 157 15.60 2.28 -0.98
CA ILE A 157 14.69 3.06 -1.82
C ILE A 157 13.48 3.53 -0.99
N ALA A 158 12.87 2.66 -0.20
CA ALA A 158 11.76 3.00 0.66
C ALA A 158 12.19 4.02 1.75
N GLY A 159 13.36 3.84 2.34
CA GLY A 159 13.92 4.74 3.35
C GLY A 159 14.46 6.06 2.79
N SER A 160 14.70 6.17 1.48
CA SER A 160 15.11 7.43 0.85
C SER A 160 14.04 8.52 0.98
N THR A 161 12.77 8.12 1.18
CA THR A 161 11.69 9.03 1.52
C THR A 161 12.01 9.88 2.74
N ASN A 162 12.80 9.31 3.66
CA ASN A 162 13.12 9.97 4.92
C ASN A 162 14.36 10.89 4.82
N LYS A 163 15.15 10.85 3.74
CA LYS A 163 16.47 11.47 3.71
C LYS A 163 16.73 12.49 2.60
N SER A 164 16.46 12.25 1.35
CA SER A 164 16.99 13.09 0.27
C SER A 164 16.06 13.36 -0.90
N ASP A 165 15.10 12.52 -1.17
CA ASP A 165 14.23 12.63 -2.35
C ASP A 165 12.89 13.31 -2.05
N LYS A 166 12.86 14.25 -1.09
CA LYS A 166 11.65 14.98 -0.67
C LYS A 166 10.91 15.57 -1.88
N THR A 167 11.63 16.14 -2.82
CA THR A 167 11.03 16.75 -4.02
C THR A 167 10.34 15.75 -4.93
N ILE A 168 10.85 14.52 -5.05
CA ILE A 168 10.22 13.46 -5.86
C ILE A 168 8.98 12.96 -5.13
N ILE A 169 9.07 12.78 -3.81
CA ILE A 169 7.98 12.27 -2.99
C ILE A 169 6.87 13.30 -2.88
N ASP A 170 7.18 14.57 -2.71
CA ASP A 170 6.19 15.66 -2.72
C ASP A 170 5.43 15.70 -4.05
N LYS A 171 6.09 15.45 -5.17
CA LYS A 171 5.44 15.32 -6.49
C LYS A 171 4.59 14.06 -6.60
N LEU A 172 5.05 12.92 -6.09
CA LEU A 172 4.31 11.64 -6.13
C LEU A 172 3.07 11.68 -5.22
N ILE A 173 3.20 12.29 -4.04
CA ILE A 173 2.15 12.37 -3.02
C ILE A 173 1.41 13.71 -3.12
N SER A 174 1.58 14.43 -4.23
CA SER A 174 0.83 15.66 -4.48
C SER A 174 -0.70 15.39 -4.47
N GLU A 175 -1.46 16.39 -4.04
CA GLU A 175 -2.91 16.35 -3.76
C GLU A 175 -3.84 16.03 -4.93
N LYS A 176 -3.35 15.55 -6.03
CA LYS A 176 -4.18 15.01 -7.12
C LYS A 176 -4.80 13.67 -6.73
N VAL A 177 -5.42 13.62 -5.56
CA VAL A 177 -6.42 12.61 -5.24
C VAL A 177 -7.64 13.02 -6.04
N GLN A 178 -8.12 12.15 -6.92
CA GLN A 178 -9.40 12.34 -7.57
C GLN A 178 -10.47 12.29 -6.46
N LEU A 179 -10.81 13.44 -5.92
CA LEU A 179 -12.00 13.60 -5.13
C LEU A 179 -13.14 13.51 -6.15
N PHE A 180 -13.81 12.37 -6.18
CA PHE A 180 -15.06 12.28 -6.90
C PHE A 180 -16.05 13.20 -6.19
N ASP A 181 -16.55 14.20 -6.90
CA ASP A 181 -17.66 15.01 -6.42
C ASP A 181 -18.86 14.06 -6.24
N THR A 182 -19.44 14.03 -5.04
CA THR A 182 -20.59 13.17 -4.74
C THR A 182 -21.76 13.39 -5.70
N LYS A 183 -21.86 14.54 -6.34
CA LYS A 183 -22.83 14.85 -7.40
C LYS A 183 -22.68 14.00 -8.67
N ILE A 184 -21.54 13.35 -8.89
CA ILE A 184 -21.36 12.44 -10.04
C ILE A 184 -22.12 11.12 -9.81
N PHE A 185 -22.39 10.74 -8.55
CA PHE A 185 -23.10 9.50 -8.22
C PHE A 185 -24.62 9.60 -8.38
N ASP A 186 -25.18 10.80 -8.44
CA ASP A 186 -26.61 10.99 -8.67
C ASP A 186 -27.07 10.58 -10.08
N ASN A 187 -26.11 10.31 -10.99
CA ASN A 187 -26.37 9.89 -12.37
C ASN A 187 -25.83 8.48 -12.67
N VAL A 188 -25.51 7.67 -11.67
CA VAL A 188 -25.11 6.27 -11.90
C VAL A 188 -26.34 5.47 -12.27
N ILE A 189 -26.48 5.13 -13.56
CA ILE A 189 -27.46 4.16 -14.05
C ILE A 189 -27.17 2.83 -13.32
N GLU A 190 -28.12 2.36 -12.51
CA GLU A 190 -28.05 1.02 -11.92
C GLU A 190 -27.92 -0.01 -13.04
N ILE A 191 -26.75 -0.64 -13.14
CA ILE A 191 -26.58 -1.78 -14.06
C ILE A 191 -27.40 -2.92 -13.46
N PRO A 192 -28.44 -3.40 -14.17
CA PRO A 192 -29.25 -4.51 -13.64
C PRO A 192 -28.36 -5.70 -13.42
N THR A 193 -28.42 -6.27 -12.23
CA THR A 193 -27.70 -7.49 -11.85
C THR A 193 -28.04 -8.59 -12.86
N PRO A 194 -27.07 -9.29 -13.47
CA PRO A 194 -27.37 -10.34 -14.44
C PRO A 194 -28.21 -11.42 -13.75
N ILE A 195 -29.39 -11.68 -14.31
CA ILE A 195 -30.31 -12.70 -13.83
C ILE A 195 -29.58 -14.06 -13.91
N ASN A 196 -29.40 -14.67 -12.76
CA ASN A 196 -28.70 -15.94 -12.63
C ASN A 196 -29.59 -17.09 -13.22
N THR A 197 -29.48 -17.34 -14.52
CA THR A 197 -30.26 -18.32 -15.29
C THR A 197 -30.01 -19.78 -14.89
N LYS A 198 -29.18 -20.08 -13.89
CA LYS A 198 -28.88 -21.43 -13.41
C LYS A 198 -29.96 -22.05 -12.50
N LYS A 199 -31.01 -21.34 -12.11
CA LYS A 199 -32.09 -21.87 -11.27
C LYS A 199 -33.34 -22.37 -12.05
N ALA A 200 -33.43 -22.14 -13.35
CA ALA A 200 -34.62 -22.51 -14.13
C ALA A 200 -34.62 -23.93 -14.68
N LYS A 201 -33.55 -24.72 -14.55
CA LYS A 201 -33.50 -26.11 -15.11
C LYS A 201 -33.72 -27.24 -14.11
N LYS A 202 -34.22 -26.97 -12.90
CA LYS A 202 -34.49 -28.02 -11.89
C LYS A 202 -35.97 -28.19 -11.51
N LYS A 203 -36.91 -27.72 -12.35
CA LYS A 203 -38.37 -27.93 -12.14
C LYS A 203 -39.10 -28.50 -13.35
N ALA A 204 -38.41 -29.18 -14.24
CA ALA A 204 -39.01 -29.97 -15.34
C ALA A 204 -38.24 -31.27 -15.50
N ALA A 205 -38.39 -32.16 -14.56
CA ALA A 205 -38.20 -33.61 -14.64
C ALA A 205 -38.97 -34.27 -13.48
#